data_6f6da59e3ef548b202c488e3849c42bc
#
_entry.id   6f6da59e3ef548b202c488e3849c42bc
#
_cell.length_a   1.000
_cell.length_b   1.000
_cell.length_c   1.000
_cell.angle_alpha   90.00
_cell.angle_beta   90.00
_cell.angle_gamma   90.00
#
_symmetry.space_group_name_H-M   'P 1'
#
loop_
_entity.id
_entity.type
_entity.pdbx_description
1 polymer ?
#
loop_
_entity_poly.entity_id
_entity_poly.type
_entity_poly.pdbx_seq_one_letter_code
_entity_poly.pdbx_strand_id
1 'polypeptide(L)' 'MQLKQVKAFMNKVVYYDTGQMNIEGCSIQEFILTACVLRHDKKGGFYYQAELKDAICKNSVIIVPLEKVLTKEQI' A
#
# COMPACT_ATOMS: atom_id res chain seq x y z
N MET A 1 2.67 7.10 -0.21
CA MET A 1 3.31 7.21 1.12
C MET A 1 4.80 7.39 0.97
N GLN A 2 5.39 8.26 1.75
CA GLN A 2 6.83 8.45 1.76
C GLN A 2 7.48 7.48 2.75
N LEU A 3 8.74 7.13 2.48
CA LEU A 3 9.48 6.19 3.32
C LEU A 3 9.49 6.59 4.80
N LYS A 4 9.62 7.88 5.08
CA LYS A 4 9.64 8.39 6.46
C LYS A 4 8.35 8.12 7.25
N GLN A 5 7.25 7.82 6.56
CA GLN A 5 5.96 7.53 7.18
C GLN A 5 5.76 6.05 7.49
N VAL A 6 6.57 5.18 6.90
CA VAL A 6 6.38 3.72 6.99
C VAL A 6 6.37 3.23 8.44
N LYS A 7 7.30 3.71 9.25
CA LYS A 7 7.39 3.27 10.65
C LYS A 7 6.13 3.61 11.43
N ALA A 8 5.55 4.79 11.18
CA ALA A 8 4.34 5.24 11.88
C ALA A 8 3.10 4.44 11.45
N PHE A 9 3.09 3.91 10.22
CA PHE A 9 1.93 3.22 9.66
C PHE A 9 2.09 1.70 9.63
N MET A 10 3.20 1.16 10.09
CA MET A 10 3.42 -0.27 10.10
C MET A 10 2.35 -0.97 10.97
N ASN A 11 1.71 -1.99 10.39
CA ASN A 11 0.61 -2.73 11.00
C ASN A 11 -0.65 -1.90 11.26
N LYS A 12 -0.77 -0.78 10.56
CA LYS A 12 -1.94 0.09 10.65
C LYS A 12 -2.67 0.18 9.32
N VAL A 13 -3.89 0.71 9.36
CA VAL A 13 -4.72 0.87 8.18
C VAL A 13 -4.11 1.91 7.24
N VAL A 14 -3.99 1.53 5.99
CA VAL A 14 -3.62 2.41 4.88
C VAL A 14 -4.61 2.17 3.75
N TYR A 15 -4.48 2.91 2.66
CA TYR A 15 -5.43 2.84 1.55
C TYR A 15 -4.69 2.70 0.23
N TYR A 16 -5.33 2.05 -0.72
CA TYR A 16 -4.78 1.88 -2.05
C TYR A 16 -5.90 1.88 -3.07
N ASP A 17 -5.70 2.59 -4.18
CA ASP A 17 -6.63 2.61 -5.29
C ASP A 17 -6.38 1.37 -6.16
N THR A 18 -7.28 0.40 -6.08
CA THR A 18 -7.17 -0.85 -6.82
C THR A 18 -7.55 -0.72 -8.29
N GLY A 19 -8.17 0.41 -8.66
CA GLY A 19 -8.71 0.59 -10.01
C GLY A 19 -10.01 -0.15 -10.28
N GLN A 20 -10.51 -0.91 -9.31
CA GLN A 20 -11.76 -1.66 -9.44
C GLN A 20 -12.81 -1.04 -8.52
N MET A 21 -13.84 -0.45 -9.13
CA MET A 21 -14.93 0.14 -8.36
C MET A 21 -15.72 -0.91 -7.60
N ASN A 22 -15.99 -0.64 -6.33
CA ASN A 22 -16.90 -1.45 -5.53
C ASN A 22 -18.35 -1.05 -5.82
N ILE A 23 -19.30 -1.64 -5.08
CA ILE A 23 -20.73 -1.37 -5.23
C ILE A 23 -21.07 0.10 -5.03
N GLU A 24 -20.29 0.79 -4.19
CA GLU A 24 -20.49 2.20 -3.88
C GLU A 24 -19.83 3.15 -4.89
N GLY A 25 -19.17 2.60 -5.91
CA GLY A 25 -18.48 3.39 -6.92
C GLY A 25 -17.12 3.90 -6.48
N CYS A 26 -16.53 3.33 -5.42
CA CYS A 26 -15.22 3.72 -4.90
C CYS A 26 -14.18 2.64 -5.22
N SER A 27 -13.05 3.03 -5.79
CA SER A 27 -11.96 2.12 -6.09
C SER A 27 -10.90 2.06 -4.98
N ILE A 28 -10.96 2.95 -4.01
CA ILE A 28 -10.02 3.00 -2.88
C ILE A 28 -10.46 2.00 -1.82
N GLN A 29 -9.54 1.14 -1.40
CA GLN A 29 -9.81 0.07 -0.46
C GLN A 29 -8.86 0.14 0.72
N GLU A 30 -9.32 -0.33 1.88
CA GLU A 30 -8.52 -0.41 3.10
C GLU A 30 -7.61 -1.63 3.11
N PHE A 31 -6.38 -1.42 3.55
CA PHE A 31 -5.39 -2.47 3.75
C PHE A 31 -4.64 -2.24 5.04
N ILE A 32 -3.88 -3.24 5.45
CA ILE A 32 -2.94 -3.13 6.56
C ILE A 32 -1.53 -3.16 5.96
N LEU A 33 -0.72 -2.17 6.30
CA LEU A 33 0.69 -2.13 5.87
C LEU A 33 1.48 -3.15 6.70
N THR A 34 1.98 -4.21 6.07
CA THR A 34 2.66 -5.30 6.76
C THR A 34 4.17 -5.33 6.55
N ALA A 35 4.64 -4.76 5.44
CA ALA A 35 6.07 -4.72 5.15
C ALA A 35 6.39 -3.61 4.15
N CYS A 36 7.63 -3.17 4.19
CA CYS A 36 8.20 -2.30 3.18
C CYS A 36 9.51 -2.93 2.70
N VAL A 37 9.65 -3.12 1.40
CA VAL A 37 10.77 -3.84 0.81
C VAL A 37 11.53 -2.91 -0.13
N LEU A 38 12.86 -2.91 0.02
CA LEU A 38 13.75 -2.21 -0.91
C LEU A 38 14.09 -3.16 -2.06
N ARG A 39 13.85 -2.70 -3.28
CA ARG A 39 14.16 -3.45 -4.50
C ARG A 39 15.21 -2.73 -5.32
N HIS A 40 15.99 -3.50 -6.05
CA HIS A 40 16.99 -2.99 -6.97
C HIS A 40 16.43 -3.01 -8.39
N ASP A 41 16.49 -1.86 -9.06
CA ASP A 41 16.10 -1.71 -10.46
C ASP A 41 17.22 -2.22 -11.37
N LYS A 42 16.87 -2.77 -12.52
CA LYS A 42 17.82 -3.21 -13.56
C LYS A 42 18.73 -2.08 -14.05
N LYS A 43 18.30 -0.84 -13.91
CA LYS A 43 19.06 0.35 -14.31
C LYS A 43 20.01 0.86 -13.23
N GLY A 44 20.16 0.13 -12.12
CA GLY A 44 21.06 0.50 -11.04
C GLY A 44 20.46 1.38 -9.95
N GLY A 45 19.18 1.72 -10.05
CA GLY A 45 18.47 2.47 -9.03
C GLY A 45 17.81 1.56 -7.99
N PHE A 46 17.22 2.17 -6.98
CA PHE A 46 16.46 1.48 -5.95
C PHE A 46 15.06 2.05 -5.86
N TYR A 47 14.11 1.20 -5.46
CA TYR A 47 12.74 1.63 -5.21
C TYR A 47 12.14 0.82 -4.07
N TYR A 48 11.08 1.34 -3.48
CA TYR A 48 10.41 0.67 -2.36
C TYR A 48 9.06 0.12 -2.80
N GLN A 49 8.75 -1.07 -2.29
CA GLN A 49 7.43 -1.68 -2.44
C GLN A 49 6.82 -1.89 -1.07
N ALA A 50 5.51 -1.75 -1.00
CA ALA A 50 4.75 -2.02 0.21
C ALA A 50 4.01 -3.34 0.04
N GLU A 51 4.03 -4.15 1.10
CA GLU A 51 3.18 -5.32 1.21
C GLU A 51 1.92 -4.92 1.97
N LEU A 52 0.77 -5.07 1.33
CA LEU A 52 -0.52 -4.69 1.87
C LEU A 52 -1.37 -5.93 2.05
N LYS A 53 -1.86 -6.13 3.27
CA LYS A 53 -2.79 -7.20 3.60
C LYS A 53 -4.20 -6.64 3.55
N ASP A 54 -5.12 -7.35 2.89
CA ASP A 54 -6.51 -6.94 2.81
C ASP A 54 -7.12 -6.87 4.22
N ALA A 55 -7.74 -5.76 4.58
CA ALA A 55 -8.31 -5.56 5.91
C ALA A 55 -9.53 -6.46 6.16
N ILE A 56 -10.21 -6.89 5.10
CA ILE A 56 -11.40 -7.73 5.18
C ILE A 56 -11.04 -9.19 4.93
N CYS A 57 -10.37 -9.47 3.82
CA CYS A 57 -9.92 -10.82 3.45
C CYS A 57 -8.45 -11.00 3.87
N LYS A 58 -8.23 -11.39 5.10
CA LYS A 58 -6.89 -11.40 5.71
C LYS A 58 -5.89 -12.38 5.11
N ASN A 59 -6.34 -13.23 4.20
CA ASN A 59 -5.45 -14.15 3.48
C ASN A 59 -4.95 -13.56 2.16
N SER A 60 -5.43 -12.38 1.78
CA SER A 60 -5.07 -11.73 0.52
C SER A 60 -4.03 -10.65 0.77
N VAL A 61 -2.92 -10.77 0.06
CA VAL A 61 -1.80 -9.83 0.15
C VAL A 61 -1.46 -9.33 -1.24
N ILE A 62 -1.21 -8.03 -1.37
CA ILE A 62 -0.74 -7.44 -2.62
C ILE A 62 0.57 -6.69 -2.39
N ILE A 63 1.37 -6.59 -3.45
CA ILE A 63 2.63 -5.84 -3.44
C ILE A 63 2.46 -4.67 -4.41
N VAL A 64 2.66 -3.46 -3.91
CA VAL A 64 2.46 -2.23 -4.69
C VAL A 64 3.62 -1.27 -4.48
N PRO A 65 3.85 -0.32 -5.40
CA PRO A 65 4.86 0.72 -5.16
C PRO A 65 4.49 1.52 -3.90
N LEU A 66 5.46 1.79 -3.05
CA LEU A 66 5.23 2.53 -1.81
C LEU A 66 4.59 3.90 -2.07
N GLU A 67 5.00 4.58 -3.14
CA GLU A 67 4.48 5.89 -3.51
C GLU A 67 2.97 5.90 -3.81
N LYS A 68 2.39 4.74 -4.12
CA LYS A 68 0.95 4.59 -4.41
C LYS A 68 0.10 4.33 -3.17
N VAL A 69 0.74 4.06 -2.03
CA VAL A 69 0.01 3.83 -0.78
C VAL A 69 -0.46 5.16 -0.21
N LEU A 70 -1.72 5.22 0.17
CA LEU A 70 -2.38 6.44 0.63
C LEU A 70 -2.65 6.38 2.12
N THR A 71 -2.57 7.53 2.78
CA THR A 71 -3.05 7.69 4.15
C THR A 71 -4.49 8.21 4.11
N LYS A 72 -5.18 8.15 5.24
CA LYS A 72 -6.57 8.64 5.33
C LYS A 72 -6.69 10.10 4.91
N GLU A 73 -5.67 10.90 5.18
CA GLU A 73 -5.68 12.32 4.83
C GLU A 73 -5.61 12.59 3.32
N GLN A 74 -5.21 11.59 2.55
CA GLN A 74 -5.00 11.70 1.09
C GLN A 74 -6.20 11.20 0.29
N ILE A 75 -7.23 10.72 0.96
CA ILE A 75 -8.43 10.21 0.30
C ILE A 75 -9.66 11.08 0.52
#